data_2d3d543ec0bfd85e67b0bd20360fe1db
#
_entry.id   2d3d543ec0bfd85e67b0bd20360fe1db
#
_cell.length_a   1.000
_cell.length_b   1.000
_cell.length_c   1.000
_cell.angle_alpha   90.00
_cell.angle_beta   90.00
_cell.angle_gamma   90.00
#
_symmetry.space_group_name_H-M   'P 1'
#
loop_
_entity.id
_entity.type
_entity.pdbx_description
1 polymer ?
#
loop_
_entity_poly.entity_id
_entity_poly.type
_entity_poly.pdbx_seq_one_letter_code
_entity_poly.pdbx_strand_id
1 'polypeptide(L)'
;MPNANDNKGQLLNLLPELLDDVLLKAGFSRSKESLVYGRIVPECKHELHVRFDTNPSYARETILHLLPTALVRMPKVGEIAIKMGLDEQIKRKNSDVVISHQIQNLAPKNTYQRWLVSDSQSFLRCLAEVSDCFTRWTKPFFDEYASPKSLVHQYEIGDDRPIRSHNFFVLIAACYL
;
A
#
# COMPACT_ATOMS: atom_id res chain seq x y z
N MET A 1 34.26 -10.49 7.04
CA MET A 1 32.81 -10.39 7.25
C MET A 1 32.22 -9.67 6.04
N PRO A 2 31.20 -10.18 5.39
CA PRO A 2 30.54 -9.44 4.31
C PRO A 2 30.01 -8.11 4.84
N ASN A 3 30.19 -7.05 4.05
CA ASN A 3 29.85 -5.69 4.45
C ASN A 3 28.31 -5.58 4.56
N ALA A 4 27.78 -4.94 5.58
CA ALA A 4 26.32 -4.84 5.80
C ALA A 4 25.57 -4.24 4.58
N ASN A 5 26.26 -3.42 3.77
CA ASN A 5 25.74 -2.88 2.51
C ASN A 5 25.59 -3.93 1.40
N ASP A 6 26.46 -4.93 1.33
CA ASP A 6 26.39 -6.00 0.32
C ASP A 6 25.19 -6.92 0.60
N ASN A 7 24.93 -7.24 1.87
CA ASN A 7 23.78 -8.02 2.29
C ASN A 7 22.43 -7.32 1.96
N LYS A 8 22.37 -6.00 2.18
CA LYS A 8 21.17 -5.20 1.84
C LYS A 8 20.87 -5.23 0.35
N GLY A 9 21.85 -5.05 -0.51
CA GLY A 9 21.68 -5.10 -1.97
C GLY A 9 21.14 -6.45 -2.42
N GLN A 10 21.69 -7.54 -1.88
CA GLN A 10 21.23 -8.90 -2.17
C GLN A 10 19.78 -9.14 -1.73
N LEU A 11 19.40 -8.70 -0.51
CA LEU A 11 18.03 -8.83 -0.01
C LEU A 11 17.03 -8.06 -0.87
N LEU A 12 17.36 -6.84 -1.29
CA LEU A 12 16.49 -6.03 -2.14
C LEU A 12 16.30 -6.64 -3.54
N ASN A 13 17.30 -7.34 -4.07
CA ASN A 13 17.20 -8.05 -5.35
C ASN A 13 16.28 -9.29 -5.26
N LEU A 14 16.22 -9.97 -4.11
CA LEU A 14 15.34 -11.12 -3.89
C LEU A 14 13.87 -10.73 -3.65
N LEU A 15 13.63 -9.51 -3.21
CA LEU A 15 12.29 -9.05 -2.82
C LEU A 15 11.24 -9.18 -3.95
N PRO A 16 11.55 -8.78 -5.21
CA PRO A 16 10.61 -8.96 -6.32
C PRO A 16 10.29 -10.43 -6.59
N GLU A 17 11.29 -11.30 -6.61
CA GLU A 17 11.11 -12.72 -6.93
C GLU A 17 10.14 -13.41 -5.96
N LEU A 18 10.23 -13.08 -4.67
CA LEU A 18 9.43 -13.68 -3.63
C LEU A 18 8.00 -13.12 -3.55
N LEU A 19 7.80 -11.85 -3.93
CA LEU A 19 6.47 -11.22 -3.93
C LEU A 19 5.74 -11.39 -5.26
N ASP A 20 6.46 -11.48 -6.39
CA ASP A 20 5.87 -11.55 -7.73
C ASP A 20 4.88 -12.72 -7.84
N ASP A 21 5.18 -13.90 -7.31
CA ASP A 21 4.30 -15.08 -7.41
C ASP A 21 2.93 -14.84 -6.79
N VAL A 22 2.87 -14.22 -5.61
CA VAL A 22 1.62 -13.94 -4.89
C VAL A 22 0.84 -12.80 -5.57
N LEU A 23 1.53 -11.72 -5.93
CA LEU A 23 0.90 -10.53 -6.47
C LEU A 23 0.44 -10.72 -7.91
N LEU A 24 1.21 -11.43 -8.75
CA LEU A 24 0.81 -11.76 -10.13
C LEU A 24 -0.44 -12.65 -10.14
N LYS A 25 -0.52 -13.65 -9.26
CA LYS A 25 -1.72 -14.50 -9.10
C LYS A 25 -2.96 -13.69 -8.67
N ALA A 26 -2.77 -12.58 -7.96
CA ALA A 26 -3.84 -11.65 -7.59
C ALA A 26 -4.17 -10.61 -8.68
N GLY A 27 -3.56 -10.72 -9.86
CA GLY A 27 -3.79 -9.83 -11.00
C GLY A 27 -3.02 -8.52 -10.97
N PHE A 28 -2.00 -8.40 -10.09
CA PHE A 28 -1.11 -7.25 -10.08
C PHE A 28 0.06 -7.47 -11.04
N SER A 29 0.56 -6.40 -11.62
CA SER A 29 1.79 -6.38 -12.42
C SER A 29 2.81 -5.46 -11.77
N ARG A 30 4.09 -5.83 -11.82
CA ARG A 30 5.17 -5.01 -11.28
C ARG A 30 5.65 -3.98 -12.30
N SER A 31 5.88 -2.75 -11.89
CA SER A 31 6.58 -1.76 -12.68
C SER A 31 8.07 -2.13 -12.79
N LYS A 32 8.66 -2.05 -14.00
CA LYS A 32 9.98 -2.64 -14.32
C LYS A 32 11.14 -2.21 -13.41
N GLU A 33 11.13 -0.99 -12.90
CA GLU A 33 12.25 -0.41 -12.13
C GLU A 33 11.90 -0.07 -10.69
N SER A 34 10.73 -0.54 -10.22
CA SER A 34 10.27 -0.17 -8.88
C SER A 34 9.63 -1.35 -8.16
N LEU A 35 9.54 -1.24 -6.84
CA LEU A 35 8.80 -2.16 -5.99
C LEU A 35 7.31 -1.73 -5.87
N VAL A 36 6.74 -1.31 -7.01
CA VAL A 36 5.35 -0.92 -7.15
C VAL A 36 4.62 -1.95 -7.99
N TYR A 37 3.60 -2.54 -7.42
CA TYR A 37 2.70 -3.48 -8.06
C TYR A 37 1.36 -2.80 -8.29
N GLY A 38 0.83 -2.89 -9.52
CA GLY A 38 -0.42 -2.25 -9.91
C GLY A 38 -1.42 -3.23 -10.50
N ARG A 39 -2.70 -3.06 -10.19
CA ARG A 39 -3.83 -3.73 -10.81
C ARG A 39 -4.83 -2.69 -11.29
N ILE A 40 -5.19 -2.73 -12.58
CA ILE A 40 -6.21 -1.85 -13.16
C ILE A 40 -7.56 -2.57 -13.06
N VAL A 41 -8.56 -1.90 -12.54
CA VAL A 41 -9.96 -2.30 -12.55
C VAL A 41 -10.79 -1.19 -13.23
N PRO A 42 -12.04 -1.41 -13.64
CA PRO A 42 -12.74 -0.50 -14.55
C PRO A 42 -12.76 0.98 -14.15
N GLU A 43 -12.86 1.28 -12.86
CA GLU A 43 -13.03 2.66 -12.36
C GLU A 43 -11.89 3.14 -11.47
N CYS A 44 -10.94 2.27 -11.15
CA CYS A 44 -9.81 2.63 -10.28
C CYS A 44 -8.55 1.85 -10.61
N LYS A 45 -7.46 2.23 -9.96
CA LYS A 45 -6.20 1.50 -9.94
C LYS A 45 -5.82 1.19 -8.49
N HIS A 46 -5.53 -0.06 -8.24
CA HIS A 46 -4.96 -0.53 -6.98
C HIS A 46 -3.45 -0.59 -7.10
N GLU A 47 -2.73 -0.09 -6.12
CA GLU A 47 -1.28 -0.17 -6.08
C GLU A 47 -0.80 -0.67 -4.70
N LEU A 48 0.17 -1.59 -4.72
CA LEU A 48 0.96 -1.94 -3.55
C LEU A 48 2.38 -1.39 -3.73
N HIS A 49 2.75 -0.43 -2.91
CA HIS A 49 4.10 0.13 -2.89
C HIS A 49 4.89 -0.54 -1.77
N VAL A 50 5.90 -1.33 -2.10
CA VAL A 50 6.77 -1.94 -1.10
C VAL A 50 7.87 -0.95 -0.74
N ARG A 51 7.60 -0.12 0.26
CA ARG A 51 8.55 0.85 0.82
C ARG A 51 9.37 0.19 1.93
N PHE A 52 10.51 0.78 2.23
CA PHE A 52 11.35 0.34 3.37
C PHE A 52 12.21 1.48 3.90
N ASP A 53 12.45 1.45 5.21
CA ASP A 53 13.46 2.26 5.88
C ASP A 53 14.72 1.42 6.07
N THR A 54 15.89 2.03 5.87
CA THR A 54 17.18 1.37 6.07
C THR A 54 17.81 1.82 7.35
N ASN A 55 18.32 0.86 8.14
CA ASN A 55 18.96 1.11 9.44
C ASN A 55 18.12 2.05 10.33
N PRO A 56 16.86 1.70 10.61
CA PRO A 56 15.96 2.59 11.34
C PRO A 56 16.48 2.82 12.75
N SER A 57 16.59 4.10 13.16
CA SER A 57 17.16 4.49 14.48
C SER A 57 16.34 3.97 15.68
N TYR A 58 15.07 3.67 15.46
CA TYR A 58 14.14 3.15 16.48
C TYR A 58 14.21 1.62 16.66
N ALA A 59 14.99 0.90 15.82
CA ALA A 59 15.16 -0.55 15.91
C ALA A 59 16.64 -0.91 15.69
N ARG A 60 17.40 -0.99 16.80
CA ARG A 60 18.80 -1.40 16.76
C ARG A 60 18.91 -2.80 16.15
N GLU A 61 20.01 -3.08 15.45
CA GLU A 61 20.27 -4.36 14.76
C GLU A 61 19.33 -4.66 13.57
N THR A 62 18.42 -3.75 13.22
CA THR A 62 17.56 -3.87 12.04
C THR A 62 18.23 -3.24 10.82
N ILE A 63 18.38 -4.00 9.75
CA ILE A 63 18.93 -3.55 8.47
C ILE A 63 17.85 -2.88 7.62
N LEU A 64 16.65 -3.46 7.59
CA LEU A 64 15.49 -2.96 6.85
C LEU A 64 14.22 -3.04 7.70
N HIS A 65 13.37 -2.02 7.59
CA HIS A 65 11.98 -2.09 8.03
C HIS A 65 11.09 -2.01 6.78
N LEU A 66 10.37 -3.08 6.46
CA LEU A 66 9.45 -3.10 5.33
C LEU A 66 8.15 -2.39 5.70
N LEU A 67 7.72 -1.49 4.83
CA LEU A 67 6.54 -0.62 5.00
C LEU A 67 5.63 -0.69 3.76
N PRO A 68 5.07 -1.86 3.44
CA PRO A 68 4.21 -1.98 2.29
C PRO A 68 2.95 -1.13 2.48
N THR A 69 2.61 -0.34 1.44
CA THR A 69 1.52 0.63 1.46
C THR A 69 0.55 0.32 0.33
N ALA A 70 -0.71 0.12 0.67
CA ALA A 70 -1.81 0.00 -0.27
C ALA A 70 -2.32 1.39 -0.68
N LEU A 71 -2.51 1.61 -1.98
CA LEU A 71 -3.11 2.81 -2.53
C LEU A 71 -4.27 2.44 -3.45
N VAL A 72 -5.37 3.19 -3.32
CA VAL A 72 -6.48 3.16 -4.27
C VAL A 72 -6.50 4.49 -4.99
N ARG A 73 -6.45 4.45 -6.32
CA ARG A 73 -6.49 5.63 -7.19
C ARG A 73 -7.76 5.65 -8.00
N MET A 74 -8.46 6.78 -7.99
CA MET A 74 -9.68 7.04 -8.77
C MET A 74 -9.52 8.35 -9.56
N PRO A 75 -8.98 8.33 -10.79
CA PRO A 75 -8.65 9.55 -11.53
C PRO A 75 -9.83 10.48 -11.71
N LYS A 76 -11.01 9.96 -12.07
CA LYS A 76 -12.22 10.79 -12.25
C LYS A 76 -12.65 11.48 -10.95
N VAL A 77 -12.60 10.79 -9.83
CA VAL A 77 -12.88 11.36 -8.50
C VAL A 77 -11.90 12.48 -8.19
N GLY A 78 -10.60 12.26 -8.46
CA GLY A 78 -9.56 13.27 -8.29
C GLY A 78 -9.79 14.53 -9.12
N GLU A 79 -10.21 14.38 -10.38
CA GLU A 79 -10.54 15.52 -11.26
C GLU A 79 -11.70 16.35 -10.71
N ILE A 80 -12.75 15.70 -10.20
CA ILE A 80 -13.89 16.39 -9.57
C ILE A 80 -13.44 17.07 -8.28
N ALA A 81 -12.70 16.38 -7.42
CA ALA A 81 -12.22 16.92 -6.16
C ALA A 81 -11.33 18.16 -6.34
N ILE A 82 -10.51 18.21 -7.40
CA ILE A 82 -9.73 19.41 -7.77
C ILE A 82 -10.66 20.60 -8.07
N LYS A 83 -11.74 20.37 -8.82
CA LYS A 83 -12.74 21.43 -9.14
C LYS A 83 -13.50 21.89 -7.90
N MET A 84 -13.66 21.02 -6.91
CA MET A 84 -14.28 21.34 -5.61
C MET A 84 -13.35 22.08 -4.64
N GLY A 85 -12.09 22.31 -5.00
CA GLY A 85 -11.13 23.04 -4.16
C GLY A 85 -10.22 22.15 -3.31
N LEU A 86 -9.94 20.93 -3.75
CA LEU A 86 -8.89 20.10 -3.14
C LEU A 86 -7.58 20.89 -3.04
N ASP A 87 -6.88 20.76 -1.92
CA ASP A 87 -5.64 21.47 -1.61
C ASP A 87 -4.62 21.41 -2.77
N GLU A 88 -4.05 22.56 -3.13
CA GLU A 88 -3.11 22.70 -4.24
C GLU A 88 -1.83 21.88 -4.08
N GLN A 89 -1.37 21.62 -2.86
CA GLN A 89 -0.21 20.77 -2.61
C GLN A 89 -0.47 19.32 -3.00
N ILE A 90 -1.71 18.86 -2.92
CA ILE A 90 -2.13 17.51 -3.29
C ILE A 90 -2.42 17.41 -4.78
N LYS A 91 -2.88 18.51 -5.41
CA LYS A 91 -3.20 18.57 -6.85
C LYS A 91 -2.07 18.07 -7.75
N ARG A 92 -0.80 18.28 -7.36
CA ARG A 92 0.34 18.06 -8.26
C ARG A 92 0.77 16.59 -8.45
N LYS A 93 0.54 15.70 -7.48
CA LYS A 93 1.07 14.32 -7.53
C LYS A 93 0.11 13.21 -7.13
N ASN A 94 -0.92 13.51 -6.32
CA ASN A 94 -1.74 12.49 -5.67
C ASN A 94 -3.23 12.85 -5.61
N SER A 95 -3.73 13.70 -6.50
CA SER A 95 -5.14 14.13 -6.50
C SER A 95 -6.12 12.97 -6.70
N ASP A 96 -5.67 11.90 -7.33
CA ASP A 96 -6.43 10.69 -7.61
C ASP A 96 -6.29 9.60 -6.52
N VAL A 97 -5.41 9.80 -5.53
CA VAL A 97 -5.24 8.86 -4.42
C VAL A 97 -6.36 9.07 -3.41
N VAL A 98 -7.36 8.21 -3.44
CA VAL A 98 -8.50 8.25 -2.51
C VAL A 98 -8.19 7.54 -1.19
N ILE A 99 -7.33 6.52 -1.21
CA ILE A 99 -6.86 5.79 -0.03
C ILE A 99 -5.35 5.58 -0.14
N SER A 100 -4.65 5.80 0.98
CA SER A 100 -3.26 5.41 1.19
C SER A 100 -3.11 4.84 2.59
N HIS A 101 -2.78 3.54 2.71
CA HIS A 101 -2.74 2.88 4.00
C HIS A 101 -1.64 1.83 4.08
N GLN A 102 -0.91 1.78 5.20
CA GLN A 102 0.04 0.70 5.44
C GLN A 102 -0.72 -0.61 5.66
N ILE A 103 -0.33 -1.69 4.96
CA ILE A 103 -1.12 -2.93 4.94
C ILE A 103 -1.22 -3.62 6.29
N GLN A 104 -0.23 -3.47 7.17
CA GLN A 104 -0.29 -4.01 8.54
C GLN A 104 -1.45 -3.45 9.37
N ASN A 105 -1.95 -2.27 9.03
CA ASN A 105 -3.07 -1.65 9.73
C ASN A 105 -4.44 -2.15 9.20
N LEU A 106 -4.46 -2.90 8.09
CA LEU A 106 -5.66 -3.55 7.57
C LEU A 106 -5.97 -4.86 8.30
N ALA A 107 -4.97 -5.45 8.95
CA ALA A 107 -5.16 -6.61 9.80
C ALA A 107 -5.86 -6.22 11.13
N PRO A 108 -6.56 -7.16 11.80
CA PRO A 108 -7.13 -6.92 13.12
C PRO A 108 -6.09 -6.37 14.11
N LYS A 109 -6.50 -5.44 14.99
CA LYS A 109 -5.58 -4.71 15.90
C LYS A 109 -4.68 -5.61 16.76
N ASN A 110 -5.12 -6.81 17.08
CA ASN A 110 -4.36 -7.80 17.83
C ASN A 110 -3.30 -8.56 16.99
N THR A 111 -3.25 -8.33 15.67
CA THR A 111 -2.32 -8.97 14.74
C THR A 111 -1.32 -7.99 14.14
N TYR A 112 -1.23 -6.76 14.69
CA TYR A 112 -0.29 -5.75 14.20
C TYR A 112 1.14 -6.26 14.23
N GLN A 113 1.81 -6.20 13.09
CA GLN A 113 3.16 -6.69 12.89
C GLN A 113 4.07 -5.58 12.41
N ARG A 114 5.34 -5.63 12.84
CA ARG A 114 6.43 -4.85 12.26
C ARG A 114 7.37 -5.80 11.54
N TRP A 115 7.58 -5.58 10.27
CA TRP A 115 8.46 -6.40 9.44
C TRP A 115 9.90 -5.88 9.51
N LEU A 116 10.58 -6.22 10.60
CA LEU A 116 11.95 -5.82 10.89
C LEU A 116 12.92 -6.93 10.46
N VAL A 117 13.85 -6.58 9.58
CA VAL A 117 14.82 -7.48 8.97
C VAL A 117 16.20 -7.21 9.55
N SER A 118 16.82 -8.19 10.16
CA SER A 118 18.21 -8.16 10.69
C SER A 118 19.16 -9.07 9.92
N ASP A 119 18.61 -10.10 9.24
CA ASP A 119 19.35 -11.10 8.49
C ASP A 119 18.49 -11.74 7.38
N SER A 120 19.06 -12.66 6.62
CA SER A 120 18.36 -13.36 5.54
C SER A 120 17.18 -14.21 6.02
N GLN A 121 17.25 -14.79 7.22
CA GLN A 121 16.15 -15.61 7.75
C GLN A 121 14.96 -14.75 8.15
N SER A 122 15.20 -13.65 8.87
CA SER A 122 14.17 -12.67 9.22
C SER A 122 13.57 -12.01 7.98
N PHE A 123 14.36 -11.81 6.90
CA PHE A 123 13.87 -11.31 5.63
C PHE A 123 12.84 -12.26 5.00
N LEU A 124 13.18 -13.55 4.85
CA LEU A 124 12.25 -14.55 4.29
C LEU A 124 10.97 -14.67 5.11
N ARG A 125 11.09 -14.66 6.44
CA ARG A 125 9.94 -14.65 7.34
C ARG A 125 9.07 -13.42 7.12
N CYS A 126 9.65 -12.22 7.11
CA CYS A 126 8.92 -10.97 6.88
C CYS A 126 8.18 -10.97 5.54
N LEU A 127 8.79 -11.50 4.47
CA LEU A 127 8.14 -11.59 3.17
C LEU A 127 6.97 -12.58 3.15
N ALA A 128 7.10 -13.72 3.83
CA ALA A 128 5.99 -14.65 4.01
C ALA A 128 4.82 -14.00 4.77
N GLU A 129 5.11 -13.25 5.83
CA GLU A 129 4.11 -12.51 6.61
C GLU A 129 3.47 -11.37 5.80
N VAL A 130 4.24 -10.63 4.98
CA VAL A 130 3.71 -9.61 4.05
C VAL A 130 2.79 -10.25 3.01
N SER A 131 3.17 -11.39 2.45
CA SER A 131 2.37 -12.15 1.49
C SER A 131 1.06 -12.65 2.10
N ASP A 132 1.11 -13.16 3.33
CA ASP A 132 -0.08 -13.59 4.08
C ASP A 132 -0.99 -12.40 4.40
N CYS A 133 -0.43 -11.29 4.89
CA CYS A 133 -1.16 -10.05 5.15
C CYS A 133 -1.81 -9.50 3.89
N PHE A 134 -1.09 -9.53 2.75
CA PHE A 134 -1.65 -9.13 1.47
C PHE A 134 -2.84 -10.01 1.09
N THR A 135 -2.70 -11.32 1.16
CA THR A 135 -3.71 -12.28 0.73
C THR A 135 -4.96 -12.22 1.60
N ARG A 136 -4.79 -12.15 2.93
CA ARG A 136 -5.92 -12.20 3.88
C ARG A 136 -6.64 -10.88 4.07
N TRP A 137 -5.91 -9.76 4.01
CA TRP A 137 -6.46 -8.46 4.41
C TRP A 137 -6.40 -7.42 3.31
N THR A 138 -5.27 -7.33 2.58
CA THR A 138 -5.06 -6.24 1.61
C THR A 138 -5.83 -6.48 0.31
N LYS A 139 -5.81 -7.73 -0.20
CA LYS A 139 -6.56 -8.05 -1.42
C LYS A 139 -8.07 -7.91 -1.25
N PRO A 140 -8.72 -8.46 -0.19
CA PRO A 140 -10.13 -8.19 0.09
C PRO A 140 -10.43 -6.70 0.23
N PHE A 141 -9.58 -5.95 0.95
CA PHE A 141 -9.72 -4.51 1.06
C PHE A 141 -9.73 -3.81 -0.30
N PHE A 142 -8.82 -4.15 -1.21
CA PHE A 142 -8.85 -3.62 -2.56
C PHE A 142 -10.13 -3.97 -3.32
N ASP A 143 -10.66 -5.18 -3.15
CA ASP A 143 -11.89 -5.62 -3.83
C ASP A 143 -13.12 -4.87 -3.28
N GLU A 144 -13.14 -4.50 -2.00
CA GLU A 144 -14.16 -3.68 -1.37
C GLU A 144 -14.13 -2.21 -1.82
N TYR A 145 -12.98 -1.69 -2.26
CA TYR A 145 -12.77 -0.31 -2.70
C TYR A 145 -12.49 -0.21 -4.21
N ALA A 146 -13.22 -0.99 -5.01
CA ALA A 146 -12.97 -1.13 -6.46
C ALA A 146 -13.69 -0.08 -7.33
N SER A 147 -14.48 0.84 -6.75
CA SER A 147 -15.21 1.87 -7.49
C SER A 147 -15.57 3.08 -6.59
N PRO A 148 -15.94 4.24 -7.18
CA PRO A 148 -16.48 5.37 -6.41
C PRO A 148 -17.72 4.97 -5.59
N LYS A 149 -18.61 4.17 -6.17
CA LYS A 149 -19.82 3.69 -5.49
C LYS A 149 -19.48 2.81 -4.28
N SER A 150 -18.51 1.91 -4.40
CA SER A 150 -18.09 1.08 -3.28
C SER A 150 -17.37 1.91 -2.20
N LEU A 151 -16.59 2.93 -2.57
CA LEU A 151 -15.97 3.86 -1.62
C LEU A 151 -17.03 4.59 -0.77
N VAL A 152 -18.10 5.12 -1.43
CA VAL A 152 -19.22 5.77 -0.75
C VAL A 152 -19.93 4.79 0.17
N HIS A 153 -20.24 3.58 -0.30
CA HIS A 153 -20.89 2.56 0.51
C HIS A 153 -20.09 2.22 1.78
N GLN A 154 -18.79 2.00 1.67
CA GLN A 154 -17.93 1.72 2.82
C GLN A 154 -17.88 2.91 3.80
N TYR A 155 -17.91 4.14 3.29
CA TYR A 155 -18.03 5.33 4.13
C TYR A 155 -19.35 5.38 4.90
N GLU A 156 -20.48 5.11 4.22
CA GLU A 156 -21.84 5.17 4.81
C GLU A 156 -22.06 4.10 5.90
N ILE A 157 -21.53 2.89 5.72
CA ILE A 157 -21.58 1.84 6.76
C ILE A 157 -20.58 2.04 7.90
N GLY A 158 -19.78 3.11 7.84
CA GLY A 158 -18.88 3.50 8.91
C GLY A 158 -17.55 2.75 8.93
N ASP A 159 -17.07 2.20 7.79
CA ASP A 159 -15.73 1.59 7.73
C ASP A 159 -14.68 2.62 8.16
N ASP A 160 -13.93 2.31 9.21
CA ASP A 160 -12.92 3.17 9.82
C ASP A 160 -11.48 2.80 9.40
N ARG A 161 -11.31 1.78 8.57
CA ARG A 161 -9.98 1.34 8.10
C ARG A 161 -9.25 2.43 7.31
N PRO A 162 -9.86 3.17 6.36
CA PRO A 162 -9.18 4.28 5.70
C PRO A 162 -8.97 5.46 6.66
N ILE A 163 -7.78 6.08 6.57
CA ILE A 163 -7.50 7.32 7.33
C ILE A 163 -8.37 8.44 6.79
N ARG A 164 -9.30 8.93 7.61
CA ARG A 164 -10.23 10.01 7.29
C ARG A 164 -9.57 11.38 7.50
N SER A 165 -8.81 11.82 6.51
CA SER A 165 -8.28 13.20 6.45
C SER A 165 -9.32 14.17 5.89
N HIS A 166 -9.06 15.49 5.98
CA HIS A 166 -9.90 16.48 5.30
C HIS A 166 -10.06 16.18 3.80
N ASN A 167 -8.98 15.79 3.15
CA ASN A 167 -9.00 15.43 1.72
C ASN A 167 -9.85 14.19 1.44
N PHE A 168 -9.91 13.24 2.36
CA PHE A 168 -10.79 12.09 2.23
C PHE A 168 -12.26 12.51 2.13
N PHE A 169 -12.72 13.47 2.94
CA PHE A 169 -14.10 13.97 2.86
C PHE A 169 -14.39 14.70 1.54
N VAL A 170 -13.44 15.46 1.00
CA VAL A 170 -13.59 16.08 -0.33
C VAL A 170 -13.68 15.01 -1.42
N LEU A 171 -12.88 13.96 -1.34
CA LEU A 171 -12.91 12.82 -2.28
C LEU A 171 -14.22 12.04 -2.18
N ILE A 172 -14.74 11.80 -0.97
CA ILE A 172 -16.06 11.19 -0.77
C ILE A 172 -17.16 12.06 -1.41
N ALA A 173 -17.15 13.37 -1.14
CA ALA A 173 -18.11 14.29 -1.74
C ALA A 173 -18.06 14.27 -3.29
N ALA A 174 -16.87 14.17 -3.87
CA ALA A 174 -16.67 14.05 -5.31
C ALA A 174 -17.23 12.74 -5.90
N CYS A 175 -17.37 11.68 -5.09
CA CYS A 175 -17.96 10.41 -5.53
C CYS A 175 -19.48 10.47 -5.68
N TYR A 176 -20.16 11.46 -5.07
CA TYR A 176 -21.62 11.67 -5.20
C TYR A 176 -21.99 12.45 -6.45
N LEU A 177 -21.01 13.02 -7.17
CA LEU A 177 -21.21 13.80 -8.40
C LEU A 177 -20.89 12.99 -9.65
#